data_007183ad9a040039792e918f5ed57238
#
_entry.id   007183ad9a040039792e918f5ed57238
#
_cell.length_a   1.000
_cell.length_b   1.000
_cell.length_c   1.000
_cell.angle_alpha   90.00
_cell.angle_beta   90.00
_cell.angle_gamma   90.00
#
_symmetry.space_group_name_H-M   'P 1'
#
loop_
_entity.id
_entity.type
_entity.pdbx_description
1 polymer ?
#
loop_
_entity_poly.entity_id
_entity_poly.type
_entity_poly.pdbx_seq_one_letter_code
_entity_poly.pdbx_strand_id
1 'polypeptide(L)'
;MKFEEKRDLLLAWIILGVAFANLLGGLRLESVIVALFTAGLGFLLHELAHKVVAQQYGLNAEFIADYKMLALALFASFAGFIFAAPGAVYARGQRTIKQQLWITAAGPITNIVLAVVFFFVPGTVGSYGQTINAWLALFNMIPFGPLDGKKILDASKPVFVALITASIIVLIL
;
A
#
# COMPACT_ATOMS: atom_id res chain seq x y z
N MET A 1 -1.24 -5.25 -19.21
CA MET A 1 -1.07 -6.15 -18.05
C MET A 1 -1.21 -7.58 -18.53
N LYS A 2 -0.27 -8.46 -18.16
CA LYS A 2 -0.31 -9.90 -18.42
C LYS A 2 -1.40 -10.56 -17.55
N PHE A 3 -1.85 -11.75 -17.95
CA PHE A 3 -2.85 -12.49 -17.17
C PHE A 3 -2.35 -12.82 -15.74
N GLU A 4 -1.11 -13.25 -15.62
CA GLU A 4 -0.47 -13.58 -14.33
C GLU A 4 -0.46 -12.39 -13.37
N GLU A 5 -0.11 -11.20 -13.84
CA GLU A 5 -0.11 -9.99 -13.05
C GLU A 5 -1.49 -9.59 -12.56
N LYS A 6 -2.53 -9.75 -13.42
CA LYS A 6 -3.92 -9.47 -13.00
C LYS A 6 -4.37 -10.44 -11.91
N ARG A 7 -4.03 -11.73 -12.06
CA ARG A 7 -4.29 -12.76 -11.05
C ARG A 7 -3.61 -12.43 -9.73
N ASP A 8 -2.34 -12.06 -9.78
CA ASP A 8 -1.51 -11.74 -8.60
C ASP A 8 -2.07 -10.52 -7.85
N LEU A 9 -2.44 -9.46 -8.56
CA LEU A 9 -3.10 -8.28 -7.97
C LEU A 9 -4.45 -8.63 -7.36
N LEU A 10 -5.27 -9.43 -8.05
CA LEU A 10 -6.58 -9.85 -7.55
C LEU A 10 -6.46 -10.70 -6.28
N LEU A 11 -5.55 -11.67 -6.28
CA LEU A 11 -5.31 -12.52 -5.12
C LEU A 11 -4.77 -11.71 -3.94
N ALA A 12 -3.81 -10.81 -4.17
CA ALA A 12 -3.29 -9.94 -3.13
C ALA A 12 -4.40 -9.04 -2.56
N TRP A 13 -5.24 -8.44 -3.41
CA TRP A 13 -6.38 -7.63 -2.99
C TRP A 13 -7.35 -8.41 -2.10
N ILE A 14 -7.77 -9.62 -2.52
CA ILE A 14 -8.71 -10.45 -1.77
C ILE A 14 -8.11 -10.90 -0.44
N ILE A 15 -6.89 -11.46 -0.47
CA ILE A 15 -6.26 -12.02 0.74
C ILE A 15 -6.00 -10.93 1.77
N LEU A 16 -5.48 -9.77 1.35
CA LEU A 16 -5.29 -8.64 2.27
C LEU A 16 -6.61 -8.08 2.77
N GLY A 17 -7.62 -7.94 1.92
CA GLY A 17 -8.94 -7.52 2.35
C GLY A 17 -9.51 -8.43 3.43
N VAL A 18 -9.39 -9.75 3.28
CA VAL A 18 -9.81 -10.73 4.29
C VAL A 18 -8.96 -10.62 5.56
N ALA A 19 -7.64 -10.48 5.45
CA ALA A 19 -6.75 -10.32 6.60
C ALA A 19 -7.08 -9.06 7.41
N PHE A 20 -7.30 -7.92 6.74
CA PHE A 20 -7.70 -6.67 7.39
C PHE A 20 -9.13 -6.71 7.94
N ALA A 21 -10.05 -7.45 7.32
CA ALA A 21 -11.39 -7.67 7.85
C ALA A 21 -11.35 -8.37 9.20
N ASN A 22 -10.46 -9.35 9.36
CA ASN A 22 -10.28 -10.06 10.62
C ASN A 22 -9.83 -9.12 11.76
N LEU A 23 -9.00 -8.11 11.46
CA LEU A 23 -8.60 -7.08 12.43
C LEU A 23 -9.72 -6.06 12.70
N LEU A 24 -10.58 -5.76 11.71
CA LEU A 24 -11.65 -4.76 11.84
C LEU A 24 -12.81 -5.22 12.75
N GLY A 25 -13.13 -6.50 12.75
CA GLY A 25 -14.27 -7.00 13.54
C GLY A 25 -14.59 -8.46 13.26
N GLY A 26 -13.62 -9.20 12.75
CA GLY A 26 -13.76 -10.59 12.37
C GLY A 26 -14.28 -10.78 10.94
N LEU A 27 -14.42 -12.04 10.52
CA LEU A 27 -14.80 -12.42 9.16
C LEU A 27 -16.33 -12.32 8.93
N ARG A 28 -16.92 -11.18 9.27
CA ARG A 28 -18.30 -10.86 8.94
C ARG A 28 -18.36 -10.26 7.54
N LEU A 29 -19.45 -10.46 6.81
CA LEU A 29 -19.61 -9.94 5.46
C LEU A 29 -19.37 -8.42 5.39
N GLU A 30 -19.90 -7.67 6.35
CA GLU A 30 -19.71 -6.21 6.43
C GLU A 30 -18.22 -5.86 6.60
N SER A 31 -17.51 -6.48 7.54
CA SER A 31 -16.08 -6.25 7.76
C SER A 31 -15.25 -6.57 6.52
N VAL A 32 -15.60 -7.66 5.82
CA VAL A 32 -14.91 -8.06 4.58
C VAL A 32 -15.13 -7.03 3.48
N ILE A 33 -16.37 -6.57 3.28
CA ILE A 33 -16.67 -5.54 2.27
C ILE A 33 -15.94 -4.23 2.61
N VAL A 34 -16.03 -3.77 3.85
CA VAL A 34 -15.33 -2.54 4.28
C VAL A 34 -13.82 -2.69 4.06
N ALA A 35 -13.20 -3.77 4.51
CA ALA A 35 -11.76 -3.97 4.38
C ALA A 35 -11.29 -4.10 2.92
N LEU A 36 -12.07 -4.78 2.06
CA LEU A 36 -11.76 -4.88 0.62
C LEU A 36 -11.72 -3.50 -0.06
N PHE A 37 -12.70 -2.63 0.25
CA PHE A 37 -12.81 -1.31 -0.38
C PHE A 37 -12.05 -0.20 0.33
N THR A 38 -11.40 -0.48 1.44
CA THR A 38 -10.52 0.47 2.16
C THR A 38 -9.07 0.00 2.14
N ALA A 39 -8.70 -0.96 2.97
CA ALA A 39 -7.33 -1.48 3.07
C ALA A 39 -6.88 -2.20 1.80
N GLY A 40 -7.71 -3.10 1.27
CA GLY A 40 -7.40 -3.85 0.05
C GLY A 40 -7.26 -2.93 -1.16
N LEU A 41 -8.20 -1.98 -1.34
CA LEU A 41 -8.12 -0.98 -2.40
C LEU A 41 -6.90 -0.05 -2.19
N GLY A 42 -6.62 0.34 -0.95
CA GLY A 42 -5.45 1.13 -0.60
C GLY A 42 -4.15 0.48 -1.02
N PHE A 43 -3.99 -0.81 -0.72
CA PHE A 43 -2.84 -1.60 -1.20
C PHE A 43 -2.81 -1.68 -2.73
N LEU A 44 -3.92 -2.04 -3.36
CA LEU A 44 -3.99 -2.19 -4.82
C LEU A 44 -3.59 -0.92 -5.55
N LEU A 45 -4.13 0.23 -5.13
CA LEU A 45 -3.83 1.52 -5.74
C LEU A 45 -2.41 1.99 -5.44
N HIS A 46 -1.86 1.67 -4.28
CA HIS A 46 -0.45 1.89 -3.93
C HIS A 46 0.49 1.20 -4.94
N GLU A 47 0.30 -0.10 -5.16
CA GLU A 47 1.12 -0.86 -6.11
C GLU A 47 0.91 -0.39 -7.56
N LEU A 48 -0.33 -0.11 -7.95
CA LEU A 48 -0.61 0.43 -9.27
C LEU A 48 0.02 1.81 -9.49
N ALA A 49 0.12 2.65 -8.46
CA ALA A 49 0.79 3.95 -8.55
C ALA A 49 2.28 3.80 -8.85
N HIS A 50 2.99 2.91 -8.15
CA HIS A 50 4.38 2.58 -8.48
C HIS A 50 4.53 2.16 -9.93
N LYS A 51 3.66 1.26 -10.38
CA LYS A 51 3.68 0.73 -11.75
C LYS A 51 3.44 1.82 -12.78
N VAL A 52 2.40 2.63 -12.61
CA VAL A 52 2.04 3.69 -13.56
C VAL A 52 3.18 4.70 -13.69
N VAL A 53 3.74 5.16 -12.58
CA VAL A 53 4.86 6.11 -12.60
C VAL A 53 6.11 5.50 -13.24
N ALA A 54 6.41 4.22 -12.96
CA ALA A 54 7.53 3.54 -13.61
C ALA A 54 7.33 3.45 -15.14
N GLN A 55 6.12 3.12 -15.58
CA GLN A 55 5.78 3.05 -17.00
C GLN A 55 5.82 4.43 -17.70
N GLN A 56 5.45 5.50 -17.01
CA GLN A 56 5.59 6.87 -17.53
C GLN A 56 7.06 7.25 -17.79
N TYR A 57 7.99 6.67 -17.05
CA TYR A 57 9.44 6.80 -17.29
C TYR A 57 9.97 5.79 -18.31
N GLY A 58 9.11 5.06 -19.02
CA GLY A 58 9.50 4.09 -20.04
C GLY A 58 10.04 2.76 -19.50
N LEU A 59 9.86 2.49 -18.21
CA LEU A 59 10.32 1.24 -17.62
C LEU A 59 9.30 0.12 -17.81
N ASN A 60 9.79 -1.12 -17.94
CA ASN A 60 8.92 -2.28 -17.90
C ASN A 60 8.62 -2.63 -16.44
N ALA A 61 7.40 -2.37 -16.01
CA ALA A 61 6.97 -2.56 -14.62
C ALA A 61 5.84 -3.59 -14.52
N GLU A 62 5.99 -4.55 -13.59
CA GLU A 62 5.07 -5.66 -13.38
C GLU A 62 4.94 -5.93 -11.88
N PHE A 63 3.71 -6.08 -11.39
CA PHE A 63 3.47 -6.52 -10.01
C PHE A 63 3.66 -8.04 -9.93
N ILE A 64 4.35 -8.49 -8.90
CA ILE A 64 4.54 -9.91 -8.59
C ILE A 64 4.17 -10.12 -7.12
N ALA A 65 3.20 -11.00 -6.88
CA ALA A 65 2.77 -11.36 -5.53
C ALA A 65 3.79 -12.29 -4.86
N ASP A 66 4.03 -12.07 -3.57
CA ASP A 66 4.68 -13.05 -2.70
C ASP A 66 3.62 -13.86 -1.95
N TYR A 67 3.30 -15.04 -2.49
CA TYR A 67 2.27 -15.91 -1.92
C TYR A 67 2.58 -16.39 -0.51
N LYS A 68 3.88 -16.51 -0.14
CA LYS A 68 4.27 -16.88 1.23
C LYS A 68 3.98 -15.75 2.19
N MET A 69 4.30 -14.52 1.78
CA MET A 69 4.01 -13.33 2.59
C MET A 69 2.51 -13.03 2.65
N LEU A 70 1.74 -13.31 1.58
CA LEU A 70 0.27 -13.23 1.61
C LEU A 70 -0.33 -14.23 2.61
N ALA A 71 0.15 -15.48 2.61
CA ALA A 71 -0.27 -16.48 3.58
C ALA A 71 0.11 -16.04 5.00
N LEU A 72 1.34 -15.54 5.20
CA LEU A 72 1.78 -15.02 6.48
C LEU A 72 0.90 -13.87 6.98
N ALA A 73 0.55 -12.91 6.11
CA ALA A 73 -0.35 -11.81 6.44
C ALA A 73 -1.71 -12.31 6.93
N LEU A 74 -2.30 -13.30 6.21
CA LEU A 74 -3.57 -13.90 6.58
C LEU A 74 -3.48 -14.61 7.93
N PHE A 75 -2.48 -15.46 8.16
CA PHE A 75 -2.33 -16.16 9.43
C PHE A 75 -2.01 -15.20 10.59
N ALA A 76 -1.14 -14.21 10.38
CA ALA A 76 -0.81 -13.21 11.40
C ALA A 76 -2.03 -12.37 11.82
N SER A 77 -3.00 -12.15 10.91
CA SER A 77 -4.23 -11.43 11.23
C SER A 77 -5.04 -12.10 12.33
N PHE A 78 -4.99 -13.43 12.46
CA PHE A 78 -5.64 -14.16 13.56
C PHE A 78 -4.93 -13.95 14.93
N ALA A 79 -3.66 -13.55 14.91
CA ALA A 79 -2.92 -13.14 16.10
C ALA A 79 -3.08 -11.64 16.43
N GLY A 80 -3.92 -10.91 15.66
CA GLY A 80 -4.23 -9.51 15.90
C GLY A 80 -3.27 -8.51 15.25
N PHE A 81 -2.41 -8.94 14.32
CA PHE A 81 -1.51 -8.03 13.61
C PHE A 81 -1.30 -8.46 12.15
N ILE A 82 -0.89 -7.51 11.31
CA ILE A 82 -0.43 -7.78 9.95
C ILE A 82 0.95 -7.16 9.78
N PHE A 83 1.92 -8.02 9.45
CA PHE A 83 3.26 -7.61 9.06
C PHE A 83 3.66 -8.42 7.83
N ALA A 84 3.47 -7.83 6.65
CA ALA A 84 3.83 -8.50 5.41
C ALA A 84 4.09 -7.48 4.30
N ALA A 85 5.03 -7.83 3.43
CA ALA A 85 5.18 -7.24 2.10
C ALA A 85 4.60 -8.25 1.09
N PRO A 86 3.30 -8.18 0.77
CA PRO A 86 2.57 -9.25 0.08
C PRO A 86 2.90 -9.37 -1.41
N GLY A 87 3.82 -8.57 -1.88
CA GLY A 87 4.31 -8.48 -3.25
C GLY A 87 4.92 -7.11 -3.48
N ALA A 88 5.39 -6.87 -4.68
CA ALA A 88 5.94 -5.58 -5.08
C ALA A 88 5.90 -5.38 -6.60
N VAL A 89 5.95 -4.11 -7.02
CA VAL A 89 6.17 -3.76 -8.41
C VAL A 89 7.66 -3.80 -8.74
N TYR A 90 8.02 -4.65 -9.67
CA TYR A 90 9.36 -4.77 -10.21
C TYR A 90 9.48 -3.94 -11.48
N ALA A 91 10.19 -2.82 -11.40
CA ALA A 91 10.49 -1.95 -12.55
C ALA A 91 11.89 -2.28 -13.10
N ARG A 92 11.93 -2.76 -14.35
CA ARG A 92 13.18 -3.13 -15.04
C ARG A 92 13.57 -2.04 -16.02
N GLY A 93 14.86 -1.71 -16.06
CA GLY A 93 15.44 -0.69 -16.94
C GLY A 93 16.34 0.27 -16.18
N GLN A 94 17.14 1.05 -16.93
CA GLN A 94 17.99 2.10 -16.33
C GLN A 94 17.12 3.29 -15.92
N ARG A 95 17.38 3.85 -14.76
CA ARG A 95 16.68 5.00 -14.23
C ARG A 95 17.59 5.87 -13.38
N THR A 96 17.32 7.16 -13.38
CA THR A 96 18.00 8.14 -12.53
C THR A 96 17.51 8.02 -11.08
N ILE A 97 18.29 8.56 -10.15
CA ILE A 97 17.89 8.67 -8.73
C ILE A 97 16.56 9.44 -8.59
N LYS A 98 16.35 10.49 -9.40
CA LYS A 98 15.12 11.28 -9.39
C LYS A 98 13.91 10.45 -9.86
N GLN A 99 14.07 9.65 -10.90
CA GLN A 99 13.01 8.75 -11.36
C GLN A 99 12.69 7.68 -10.31
N GLN A 100 13.74 7.06 -9.72
CA GLN A 100 13.56 6.11 -8.64
C GLN A 100 12.80 6.71 -7.45
N LEU A 101 13.14 7.96 -7.06
CA LEU A 101 12.46 8.69 -5.99
C LEU A 101 10.95 8.79 -6.25
N TRP A 102 10.54 9.27 -7.45
CA TRP A 102 9.12 9.48 -7.75
C TRP A 102 8.37 8.18 -7.96
N ILE A 103 8.99 7.15 -8.54
CA ILE A 103 8.42 5.81 -8.63
C ILE A 103 8.11 5.30 -7.21
N THR A 104 9.07 5.39 -6.30
CA THR A 104 8.92 4.87 -4.94
C THR A 104 7.97 5.73 -4.09
N ALA A 105 7.95 7.05 -4.26
CA ALA A 105 7.05 7.92 -3.52
C ALA A 105 5.58 7.80 -3.95
N ALA A 106 5.32 7.29 -5.16
CA ALA A 106 3.96 7.20 -5.72
C ALA A 106 3.00 6.39 -4.84
N GLY A 107 3.45 5.27 -4.27
CA GLY A 107 2.65 4.43 -3.38
C GLY A 107 2.23 5.17 -2.10
N PRO A 108 3.17 5.63 -1.26
CA PRO A 108 2.84 6.39 -0.06
C PRO A 108 2.00 7.64 -0.33
N ILE A 109 2.29 8.38 -1.41
CA ILE A 109 1.46 9.54 -1.82
C ILE A 109 0.02 9.10 -2.09
N THR A 110 -0.18 8.00 -2.80
CA THR A 110 -1.52 7.47 -3.09
C THR A 110 -2.28 7.14 -1.81
N ASN A 111 -1.64 6.50 -0.84
CA ASN A 111 -2.29 6.21 0.44
C ASN A 111 -2.61 7.49 1.24
N ILE A 112 -1.73 8.51 1.24
CA ILE A 112 -2.03 9.80 1.87
C ILE A 112 -3.26 10.45 1.21
N VAL A 113 -3.33 10.47 -0.11
CA VAL A 113 -4.49 11.01 -0.86
C VAL A 113 -5.76 10.22 -0.52
N LEU A 114 -5.70 8.89 -0.48
CA LEU A 114 -6.84 8.05 -0.10
C LEU A 114 -7.28 8.31 1.34
N ALA A 115 -6.36 8.48 2.28
CA ALA A 115 -6.70 8.84 3.66
C ALA A 115 -7.48 10.17 3.72
N VAL A 116 -7.03 11.18 2.97
CA VAL A 116 -7.76 12.46 2.85
C VAL A 116 -9.13 12.28 2.20
N VAL A 117 -9.25 11.47 1.14
CA VAL A 117 -10.55 11.19 0.48
C VAL A 117 -11.50 10.52 1.46
N PHE A 118 -11.04 9.48 2.18
CA PHE A 118 -11.86 8.78 3.16
C PHE A 118 -12.26 9.64 4.37
N PHE A 119 -11.47 10.64 4.73
CA PHE A 119 -11.83 11.60 5.79
C PHE A 119 -13.18 12.29 5.52
N PHE A 120 -13.53 12.51 4.25
CA PHE A 120 -14.81 13.11 3.85
C PHE A 120 -15.94 12.09 3.67
N VAL A 121 -15.67 10.79 3.82
CA VAL A 121 -16.68 9.73 3.74
C VAL A 121 -17.26 9.49 5.13
N PRO A 122 -18.61 9.59 5.32
CA PRO A 122 -19.20 9.38 6.63
C PRO A 122 -19.20 7.90 7.06
N GLY A 123 -19.24 7.68 8.38
CA GLY A 123 -19.42 6.36 8.98
C GLY A 123 -18.17 5.47 8.98
N THR A 124 -18.37 4.19 9.26
CA THR A 124 -17.28 3.20 9.47
C THR A 124 -16.34 3.09 8.27
N VAL A 125 -16.86 3.17 7.04
CA VAL A 125 -16.05 3.11 5.82
C VAL A 125 -15.06 4.26 5.77
N GLY A 126 -15.52 5.48 6.07
CA GLY A 126 -14.67 6.67 6.09
C GLY A 126 -13.61 6.60 7.18
N SER A 127 -14.02 6.40 8.43
CA SER A 127 -13.09 6.35 9.56
C SER A 127 -12.05 5.25 9.41
N TYR A 128 -12.48 4.04 9.03
CA TYR A 128 -11.55 2.94 8.82
C TYR A 128 -10.67 3.16 7.58
N GLY A 129 -11.27 3.65 6.48
CA GLY A 129 -10.55 3.94 5.24
C GLY A 129 -9.46 5.00 5.43
N GLN A 130 -9.76 6.09 6.15
CA GLN A 130 -8.79 7.11 6.52
C GLN A 130 -7.65 6.51 7.36
N THR A 131 -7.98 5.89 8.48
CA THR A 131 -7.00 5.34 9.42
C THR A 131 -6.09 4.32 8.73
N ILE A 132 -6.65 3.36 8.00
CA ILE A 132 -5.85 2.29 7.40
C ILE A 132 -4.95 2.79 6.27
N ASN A 133 -5.42 3.74 5.45
CA ASN A 133 -4.57 4.31 4.40
C ASN A 133 -3.47 5.21 4.97
N ALA A 134 -3.74 5.96 6.03
CA ALA A 134 -2.71 6.70 6.76
C ALA A 134 -1.64 5.75 7.37
N TRP A 135 -2.08 4.63 7.96
CA TRP A 135 -1.17 3.58 8.46
C TRP A 135 -0.37 2.91 7.34
N LEU A 136 -0.99 2.59 6.20
CA LEU A 136 -0.28 2.02 5.04
C LEU A 136 0.80 2.98 4.53
N ALA A 137 0.49 4.28 4.44
CA ALA A 137 1.47 5.29 4.08
C ALA A 137 2.62 5.34 5.10
N LEU A 138 2.30 5.47 6.40
CA LEU A 138 3.29 5.57 7.47
C LEU A 138 4.16 4.32 7.57
N PHE A 139 3.56 3.13 7.49
CA PHE A 139 4.27 1.85 7.51
C PHE A 139 5.28 1.75 6.36
N ASN A 140 4.87 2.11 5.14
CA ASN A 140 5.77 2.12 3.99
C ASN A 140 6.87 3.18 4.09
N MET A 141 6.71 4.21 4.93
CA MET A 141 7.75 5.19 5.20
C MET A 141 8.79 4.73 6.24
N ILE A 142 8.66 3.55 6.84
CA ILE A 142 9.71 2.99 7.71
C ILE A 142 11.00 2.79 6.90
N PRO A 143 12.16 3.38 7.32
CA PRO A 143 13.38 3.37 6.53
C PRO A 143 14.19 2.06 6.69
N PHE A 144 13.51 0.92 6.53
CA PHE A 144 14.08 -0.41 6.73
C PHE A 144 13.60 -1.43 5.69
N GLY A 145 14.47 -2.39 5.34
CA GLY A 145 14.14 -3.53 4.49
C GLY A 145 13.70 -3.15 3.08
N PRO A 146 12.69 -3.84 2.52
CA PRO A 146 12.20 -3.61 1.16
C PRO A 146 11.24 -2.42 1.05
N LEU A 147 10.88 -1.78 2.18
CA LEU A 147 9.89 -0.72 2.25
C LEU A 147 10.34 0.54 1.50
N ASP A 148 9.37 1.33 1.07
CA ASP A 148 9.61 2.52 0.23
C ASP A 148 10.39 3.61 0.96
N GLY A 149 10.17 3.76 2.26
CA GLY A 149 10.83 4.75 3.09
C GLY A 149 12.36 4.67 3.03
N LYS A 150 12.92 3.46 2.97
CA LYS A 150 14.37 3.27 2.82
C LYS A 150 14.87 3.86 1.49
N LYS A 151 14.20 3.54 0.39
CA LYS A 151 14.57 4.02 -0.95
C LYS A 151 14.38 5.53 -1.10
N ILE A 152 13.31 6.08 -0.51
CA ILE A 152 13.02 7.52 -0.50
C ILE A 152 14.06 8.27 0.32
N LEU A 153 14.39 7.78 1.52
CA LEU A 153 15.40 8.39 2.39
C LEU A 153 16.78 8.44 1.73
N ASP A 154 17.19 7.34 1.07
CA ASP A 154 18.44 7.25 0.35
C ASP A 154 18.50 8.22 -0.84
N ALA A 155 17.36 8.47 -1.50
CA ALA A 155 17.27 9.36 -2.66
C ALA A 155 17.08 10.84 -2.27
N SER A 156 16.30 11.14 -1.22
CA SER A 156 15.98 12.51 -0.81
C SER A 156 15.45 12.59 0.62
N LYS A 157 16.28 13.06 1.55
CA LYS A 157 15.87 13.33 2.94
C LYS A 157 14.69 14.32 3.05
N PRO A 158 14.65 15.45 2.30
CA PRO A 158 13.51 16.38 2.38
C PRO A 158 12.17 15.73 1.98
N VAL A 159 12.16 14.93 0.90
CA VAL A 159 10.94 14.23 0.46
C VAL A 159 10.54 13.18 1.49
N PHE A 160 11.50 12.45 2.06
CA PHE A 160 11.22 11.50 3.15
C PHE A 160 10.54 12.18 4.34
N VAL A 161 11.12 13.30 4.83
CA VAL A 161 10.56 14.04 5.96
C VAL A 161 9.15 14.58 5.63
N ALA A 162 8.96 15.13 4.44
CA ALA A 162 7.66 15.63 4.02
C ALA A 162 6.58 14.52 4.00
N LEU A 163 6.89 13.34 3.45
CA LEU A 163 5.93 12.25 3.33
C LEU A 163 5.62 11.60 4.68
N ILE A 164 6.62 11.38 5.55
CA ILE A 164 6.36 10.84 6.89
C ILE A 164 5.53 11.82 7.72
N THR A 165 5.82 13.12 7.64
CA THR A 165 5.04 14.16 8.32
C THR A 165 3.61 14.20 7.80
N ALA A 166 3.40 14.17 6.47
CA ALA A 166 2.06 14.11 5.88
C ALA A 166 1.30 12.86 6.32
N SER A 167 1.95 11.68 6.37
CA SER A 167 1.34 10.44 6.85
C SER A 167 0.88 10.54 8.30
N ILE A 168 1.68 11.16 9.17
CA ILE A 168 1.32 11.40 10.58
C ILE A 168 0.14 12.37 10.66
N ILE A 169 0.17 13.47 9.91
CA ILE A 169 -0.92 14.47 9.92
C ILE A 169 -2.25 13.82 9.53
N VAL A 170 -2.31 13.07 8.43
CA VAL A 170 -3.58 12.43 8.00
C VAL A 170 -4.02 11.30 8.92
N LEU A 171 -3.12 10.75 9.77
CA LEU A 171 -3.46 9.75 10.77
C LEU A 171 -4.14 10.35 12.00
N ILE A 172 -3.81 11.59 12.36
CA ILE A 172 -4.35 12.27 13.55
C ILE A 172 -5.55 13.18 13.26
N LEU A 173 -5.91 13.37 11.98
CA LEU A 173 -7.14 14.04 11.55
C LEU A 173 -8.38 13.19 11.83
#